data_e7767e7e2e3b9a0112d711f8a1986636
#
_entry.id   e7767e7e2e3b9a0112d711f8a1986636
#
_cell.length_a   1.000
_cell.length_b   1.000
_cell.length_c   1.000
_cell.angle_alpha   90.00
_cell.angle_beta   90.00
_cell.angle_gamma   90.00
#
_symmetry.space_group_name_H-M   'P 1'
#
loop_
_entity.id
_entity.type
_entity.pdbx_description
1 polymer ?
#
loop_
_entity_poly.entity_id
_entity_poly.type
_entity_poly.pdbx_seq_one_letter_code
_entity_poly.pdbx_strand_id
1 'polypeptide(L)'
;MNELFKNDIDLDQKNHRYILAENPNFSFQSVTEFIHLFFEKFDKQRVAQKLINTNPKYSGKTIDQVIEDWSKGAERGTIVHNELEMFIKKNQDPKHKMSILGANWVKEKQKNPNNTFYSEVIVFSKELGIAGTIDVLVYNSEQDMYHLVDWKTNKRIDKNSFRNKKGIMESSKHLDDCNFNHYSLQLTFYRYILERYYGLEVGSQTLFHLKDNSYEIFNVEYKSEELISMLLSLIHI
;
A
#
# COMPACT_ATOMS: atom_id res chain seq x y z
N MET A 1 23.02 -12.92 -5.98
CA MET A 1 22.20 -12.30 -4.92
C MET A 1 21.30 -11.29 -5.62
N ASN A 2 20.00 -11.41 -5.46
CA ASN A 2 19.03 -10.63 -6.23
C ASN A 2 19.21 -9.14 -5.90
N GLU A 3 19.21 -8.25 -6.90
CA GLU A 3 19.38 -6.78 -6.71
C GLU A 3 18.37 -6.19 -5.71
N LEU A 4 17.20 -6.83 -5.60
CA LEU A 4 16.12 -6.46 -4.68
C LEU A 4 16.58 -6.37 -3.20
N PHE A 5 17.58 -7.14 -2.79
CA PHE A 5 18.03 -7.22 -1.38
C PHE A 5 19.38 -6.55 -1.16
N LYS A 6 19.88 -5.78 -2.13
CA LYS A 6 21.00 -4.88 -1.89
C LYS A 6 20.51 -3.71 -1.04
N ASN A 7 21.21 -3.43 0.07
CA ASN A 7 20.89 -2.32 0.98
C ASN A 7 21.30 -0.96 0.36
N ASP A 8 20.90 -0.71 -0.87
CA ASP A 8 21.27 0.51 -1.60
C ASP A 8 20.32 1.69 -1.28
N ILE A 9 19.20 1.38 -0.64
CA ILE A 9 18.16 2.36 -0.30
C ILE A 9 17.60 2.07 1.10
N ASP A 10 17.31 3.12 1.85
CA ASP A 10 16.70 3.04 3.17
C ASP A 10 15.50 4.00 3.27
N LEU A 11 14.61 3.78 4.24
CA LEU A 11 13.47 4.61 4.52
C LEU A 11 13.65 5.36 5.86
N ASP A 12 13.84 6.67 5.78
CA ASP A 12 13.66 7.54 6.95
C ASP A 12 12.17 7.61 7.31
N GLN A 13 11.77 6.76 8.26
CA GLN A 13 10.37 6.65 8.71
C GLN A 13 9.82 7.96 9.30
N LYS A 14 10.68 8.78 9.91
CA LYS A 14 10.27 10.05 10.54
C LYS A 14 9.83 11.09 9.51
N ASN A 15 10.55 11.16 8.39
CA ASN A 15 10.32 12.13 7.33
C ASN A 15 9.65 11.52 6.09
N HIS A 16 9.35 10.20 6.11
CA HIS A 16 8.85 9.44 4.96
C HIS A 16 9.67 9.66 3.68
N ARG A 17 11.01 9.64 3.81
CA ARG A 17 11.93 9.84 2.69
C ARG A 17 12.73 8.59 2.41
N TYR A 18 12.75 8.18 1.14
CA TYR A 18 13.65 7.14 0.66
C TYR A 18 15.03 7.77 0.41
N ILE A 19 16.07 7.17 0.99
CA ILE A 19 17.45 7.65 0.95
C ILE A 19 18.30 6.63 0.20
N LEU A 20 18.84 7.05 -0.95
CA LEU A 20 19.74 6.23 -1.74
C LEU A 20 21.16 6.33 -1.18
N ALA A 21 21.79 5.20 -0.87
CA ALA A 21 23.11 5.16 -0.24
C ALA A 21 24.20 5.88 -1.07
N GLU A 22 24.18 5.70 -2.38
CA GLU A 22 25.16 6.31 -3.29
C GLU A 22 24.89 7.81 -3.57
N ASN A 23 23.64 8.28 -3.36
CA ASN A 23 23.26 9.68 -3.54
C ASN A 23 22.15 10.07 -2.55
N PRO A 24 22.50 10.43 -1.30
CA PRO A 24 21.50 10.78 -0.27
C PRO A 24 20.64 12.01 -0.61
N ASN A 25 21.07 12.84 -1.56
CA ASN A 25 20.30 14.00 -2.02
C ASN A 25 19.32 13.66 -3.15
N PHE A 26 19.32 12.44 -3.68
CA PHE A 26 18.34 12.02 -4.68
C PHE A 26 16.95 12.00 -4.04
N SER A 27 16.00 12.69 -4.67
CA SER A 27 14.63 12.79 -4.16
C SER A 27 13.74 11.78 -4.87
N PHE A 28 13.23 10.81 -4.13
CA PHE A 28 12.19 9.93 -4.61
C PHE A 28 10.81 10.47 -4.24
N GLN A 29 9.87 10.39 -5.16
CA GLN A 29 8.45 10.45 -4.86
C GLN A 29 7.97 9.07 -4.42
N SER A 30 7.12 8.99 -3.39
CA SER A 30 6.52 7.70 -3.03
C SER A 30 5.47 7.28 -4.06
N VAL A 31 5.30 5.94 -4.23
CA VAL A 31 4.23 5.38 -5.09
C VAL A 31 2.86 5.95 -4.71
N THR A 32 2.58 6.10 -3.42
CA THR A 32 1.30 6.65 -2.92
C THR A 32 1.12 8.11 -3.31
N GLU A 33 2.17 8.94 -3.16
CA GLU A 33 2.13 10.34 -3.58
C GLU A 33 1.93 10.48 -5.08
N PHE A 34 2.61 9.65 -5.89
CA PHE A 34 2.39 9.61 -7.34
C PHE A 34 0.93 9.32 -7.68
N ILE A 35 0.33 8.29 -7.10
CA ILE A 35 -1.07 7.93 -7.35
C ILE A 35 -2.01 9.08 -6.96
N HIS A 36 -1.74 9.77 -5.85
CA HIS A 36 -2.56 10.87 -5.37
C HIS A 36 -2.58 12.09 -6.31
N LEU A 37 -1.64 12.23 -7.25
CA LEU A 37 -1.69 13.28 -8.26
C LEU A 37 -2.89 13.12 -9.22
N PHE A 38 -3.41 11.92 -9.37
CA PHE A 38 -4.47 11.55 -10.30
C PHE A 38 -5.88 11.61 -9.72
N PHE A 39 -5.99 11.93 -8.42
CA PHE A 39 -7.28 11.99 -7.71
C PHE A 39 -7.42 13.30 -6.93
N GLU A 40 -8.67 13.64 -6.55
CA GLU A 40 -8.94 14.85 -5.77
C GLU A 40 -8.22 14.77 -4.41
N LYS A 41 -7.48 15.82 -4.07
CA LYS A 41 -6.80 15.90 -2.77
C LYS A 41 -7.79 15.78 -1.62
N PHE A 42 -7.53 14.87 -0.69
CA PHE A 42 -8.35 14.68 0.49
C PHE A 42 -8.18 15.83 1.49
N ASP A 43 -9.21 16.68 1.57
CA ASP A 43 -9.28 17.78 2.54
C ASP A 43 -9.95 17.27 3.83
N LYS A 44 -9.10 16.97 4.83
CA LYS A 44 -9.56 16.42 6.13
C LYS A 44 -10.57 17.32 6.81
N GLN A 45 -10.35 18.64 6.82
CA GLN A 45 -11.21 19.60 7.52
C GLN A 45 -12.57 19.69 6.83
N ARG A 46 -12.58 19.88 5.50
CA ARG A 46 -13.83 19.93 4.71
C ARG A 46 -14.63 18.65 4.83
N VAL A 47 -13.97 17.49 4.81
CA VAL A 47 -14.64 16.19 4.93
C VAL A 47 -15.18 15.98 6.35
N ALA A 48 -14.42 16.33 7.40
CA ALA A 48 -14.86 16.25 8.79
C ALA A 48 -16.09 17.13 9.02
N GLN A 49 -16.07 18.41 8.59
CA GLN A 49 -17.19 19.33 8.69
C GLN A 49 -18.44 18.77 8.00
N LYS A 50 -18.29 18.22 6.80
CA LYS A 50 -19.39 17.60 6.07
C LYS A 50 -19.97 16.40 6.80
N LEU A 51 -19.13 15.52 7.37
CA LEU A 51 -19.61 14.37 8.15
C LEU A 51 -20.39 14.78 9.38
N ILE A 52 -19.95 15.81 10.11
CA ILE A 52 -20.64 16.35 11.28
C ILE A 52 -22.05 16.83 10.87
N ASN A 53 -22.16 17.50 9.73
CA ASN A 53 -23.42 18.08 9.27
C ASN A 53 -24.38 17.07 8.64
N THR A 54 -23.89 15.94 8.13
CA THR A 54 -24.71 15.04 7.29
C THR A 54 -24.82 13.61 7.79
N ASN A 55 -24.01 13.21 8.78
CA ASN A 55 -23.98 11.83 9.27
C ASN A 55 -24.26 11.79 10.76
N PRO A 56 -25.39 11.21 11.21
CA PRO A 56 -25.78 11.14 12.63
C PRO A 56 -24.69 10.58 13.57
N LYS A 57 -23.84 9.68 13.04
CA LYS A 57 -22.71 9.09 13.80
C LYS A 57 -21.70 10.14 14.31
N TYR A 58 -21.58 11.26 13.61
CA TYR A 58 -20.65 12.35 13.92
C TYR A 58 -21.34 13.56 14.53
N SER A 59 -22.68 13.49 14.73
CA SER A 59 -23.44 14.56 15.35
C SER A 59 -22.90 14.87 16.74
N GLY A 60 -22.70 16.14 17.05
CA GLY A 60 -22.16 16.61 18.33
C GLY A 60 -20.64 16.52 18.48
N LYS A 61 -19.90 15.98 17.49
CA LYS A 61 -18.43 16.01 17.47
C LYS A 61 -17.93 17.33 16.91
N THR A 62 -16.71 17.72 17.33
CA THR A 62 -15.95 18.79 16.69
C THR A 62 -15.13 18.24 15.50
N ILE A 63 -14.63 19.12 14.62
CA ILE A 63 -13.72 18.73 13.51
C ILE A 63 -12.50 18.04 14.05
N ASP A 64 -11.89 18.59 15.11
CA ASP A 64 -10.66 18.03 15.73
C ASP A 64 -10.89 16.63 16.28
N GLN A 65 -12.04 16.38 16.92
CA GLN A 65 -12.40 15.04 17.41
C GLN A 65 -12.56 14.02 16.27
N VAL A 66 -13.12 14.44 15.13
CA VAL A 66 -13.23 13.55 13.96
C VAL A 66 -11.85 13.26 13.37
N ILE A 67 -10.99 14.25 13.27
CA ILE A 67 -9.61 14.10 12.77
C ILE A 67 -8.79 13.22 13.73
N GLU A 68 -8.95 13.41 15.04
CA GLU A 68 -8.31 12.55 16.06
C GLU A 68 -8.74 11.08 15.94
N ASP A 69 -10.03 10.82 15.73
CA ASP A 69 -10.52 9.46 15.48
C ASP A 69 -9.87 8.80 14.24
N TRP A 70 -9.59 9.61 13.20
CA TRP A 70 -8.88 9.12 12.01
C TRP A 70 -7.41 8.86 12.31
N SER A 71 -6.75 9.71 13.10
CA SER A 71 -5.35 9.52 13.52
C SER A 71 -5.18 8.24 14.34
N LYS A 72 -6.10 7.97 15.28
CA LYS A 72 -6.11 6.69 16.04
C LYS A 72 -6.24 5.47 15.11
N GLY A 73 -7.00 5.62 14.01
CA GLY A 73 -7.09 4.57 12.98
C GLY A 73 -5.77 4.34 12.25
N ALA A 74 -5.05 5.41 11.92
CA ALA A 74 -3.73 5.32 11.29
C ALA A 74 -2.68 4.73 12.23
N GLU A 75 -2.64 5.18 13.50
CA GLU A 75 -1.76 4.62 14.55
C GLU A 75 -1.96 3.12 14.74
N ARG A 76 -3.23 2.68 14.79
CA ARG A 76 -3.54 1.25 14.83
C ARG A 76 -3.00 0.51 13.62
N GLY A 77 -3.12 1.09 12.43
CA GLY A 77 -2.53 0.54 11.20
C GLY A 77 -1.03 0.33 11.34
N THR A 78 -0.32 1.36 11.79
CA THR A 78 1.13 1.29 12.02
C THR A 78 1.51 0.19 13.00
N ILE A 79 0.78 0.06 14.13
CA ILE A 79 1.03 -1.02 15.10
C ILE A 79 0.88 -2.40 14.45
N VAL A 80 -0.19 -2.60 13.66
CA VAL A 80 -0.46 -3.88 12.99
C VAL A 80 0.65 -4.23 11.99
N HIS A 81 1.06 -3.29 11.15
CA HIS A 81 2.14 -3.49 10.18
C HIS A 81 3.47 -3.83 10.89
N ASN A 82 3.84 -3.06 11.91
CA ASN A 82 5.07 -3.30 12.67
C ASN A 82 5.07 -4.68 13.35
N GLU A 83 3.97 -5.11 13.94
CA GLU A 83 3.88 -6.43 14.57
C GLU A 83 4.00 -7.56 13.54
N LEU A 84 3.38 -7.40 12.34
CA LEU A 84 3.48 -8.39 11.26
C LEU A 84 4.88 -8.42 10.65
N GLU A 85 5.52 -7.28 10.49
CA GLU A 85 6.93 -7.18 10.10
C GLU A 85 7.83 -7.94 11.07
N MET A 86 7.69 -7.66 12.39
CA MET A 86 8.50 -8.31 13.43
C MET A 86 8.21 -9.82 13.51
N PHE A 87 6.98 -10.23 13.25
CA PHE A 87 6.64 -11.64 13.16
C PHE A 87 7.36 -12.31 11.97
N ILE A 88 7.31 -11.73 10.78
CA ILE A 88 7.94 -12.30 9.58
C ILE A 88 9.47 -12.28 9.70
N LYS A 89 10.07 -11.16 10.12
CA LYS A 89 11.55 -10.99 10.19
C LYS A 89 12.19 -11.69 11.37
N LYS A 90 11.51 -11.76 12.53
CA LYS A 90 12.12 -12.20 13.81
C LYS A 90 11.32 -13.27 14.56
N ASN A 91 10.23 -13.78 13.96
CA ASN A 91 9.32 -14.73 14.58
C ASN A 91 8.80 -14.28 15.96
N GLN A 92 8.60 -12.94 16.12
CA GLN A 92 8.06 -12.35 17.34
C GLN A 92 6.53 -12.41 17.29
N ASP A 93 5.90 -13.06 18.28
CA ASP A 93 4.45 -13.19 18.31
C ASP A 93 3.74 -11.83 18.44
N PRO A 94 2.74 -11.55 17.60
CA PRO A 94 1.98 -10.30 17.65
C PRO A 94 1.01 -10.28 18.80
N LYS A 95 0.63 -9.07 19.26
CA LYS A 95 -0.30 -8.84 20.38
C LYS A 95 -1.65 -8.31 19.92
N HIS A 96 -1.66 -7.49 18.87
CA HIS A 96 -2.90 -6.91 18.35
C HIS A 96 -3.74 -7.96 17.62
N LYS A 97 -5.08 -7.94 17.80
CA LYS A 97 -6.00 -8.93 17.20
C LYS A 97 -5.86 -9.09 15.70
N MET A 98 -5.76 -7.96 14.98
CA MET A 98 -5.57 -7.97 13.53
C MET A 98 -4.23 -8.59 13.12
N SER A 99 -3.17 -8.27 13.86
CA SER A 99 -1.83 -8.85 13.59
C SER A 99 -1.80 -10.35 13.85
N ILE A 100 -2.52 -10.83 14.87
CA ILE A 100 -2.66 -12.27 15.14
C ILE A 100 -3.32 -12.98 13.95
N LEU A 101 -4.36 -12.38 13.35
CA LEU A 101 -5.02 -12.94 12.16
C LEU A 101 -4.06 -13.00 10.96
N GLY A 102 -3.32 -11.93 10.71
CA GLY A 102 -2.32 -11.90 9.63
C GLY A 102 -1.18 -12.89 9.86
N ALA A 103 -0.66 -12.98 11.08
CA ALA A 103 0.39 -13.93 11.46
C ALA A 103 -0.08 -15.40 11.29
N ASN A 104 -1.32 -15.71 11.66
CA ASN A 104 -1.88 -17.04 11.46
C ASN A 104 -1.97 -17.41 9.96
N TRP A 105 -2.35 -16.46 9.11
CA TRP A 105 -2.32 -16.65 7.67
C TRP A 105 -0.89 -16.89 7.15
N VAL A 106 0.08 -16.11 7.61
CA VAL A 106 1.51 -16.30 7.26
C VAL A 106 1.98 -17.69 7.71
N LYS A 107 1.72 -18.09 8.97
CA LYS A 107 2.07 -19.44 9.48
C LYS A 107 1.48 -20.54 8.60
N GLU A 108 0.24 -20.39 8.16
CA GLU A 108 -0.41 -21.38 7.29
C GLU A 108 0.27 -21.46 5.91
N LYS A 109 0.61 -20.32 5.32
CA LYS A 109 1.29 -20.27 4.02
C LYS A 109 2.76 -20.74 4.09
N GLN A 110 3.42 -20.58 5.23
CA GLN A 110 4.78 -21.09 5.49
C GLN A 110 4.85 -22.61 5.62
N LYS A 111 3.71 -23.32 5.75
CA LYS A 111 3.69 -24.80 5.69
C LYS A 111 4.10 -25.34 4.32
N ASN A 112 3.93 -24.56 3.26
CA ASN A 112 4.55 -24.88 1.98
C ASN A 112 6.04 -24.49 2.02
N PRO A 113 6.97 -25.46 1.97
CA PRO A 113 8.41 -25.22 2.08
C PRO A 113 8.97 -24.41 0.90
N ASN A 114 8.22 -24.31 -0.20
CA ASN A 114 8.62 -23.52 -1.36
C ASN A 114 8.34 -22.01 -1.18
N ASN A 115 7.63 -21.60 -0.12
CA ASN A 115 7.33 -20.20 0.14
C ASN A 115 8.36 -19.56 1.07
N THR A 116 9.00 -18.50 0.60
CA THR A 116 9.87 -17.63 1.39
C THR A 116 9.20 -16.26 1.53
N PHE A 117 9.12 -15.76 2.76
CA PHE A 117 8.46 -14.49 3.09
C PHE A 117 9.49 -13.40 3.34
N TYR A 118 9.28 -12.25 2.71
CA TYR A 118 10.01 -11.02 2.96
C TYR A 118 9.02 -9.94 3.36
N SER A 119 9.36 -9.09 4.32
CA SER A 119 8.51 -8.02 4.83
C SER A 119 9.20 -6.68 4.70
N GLU A 120 8.40 -5.62 4.45
CA GLU A 120 8.88 -4.24 4.30
C GLU A 120 10.01 -4.16 3.26
N VAL A 121 9.72 -4.67 2.05
CA VAL A 121 10.69 -4.69 0.95
C VAL A 121 10.61 -3.39 0.18
N ILE A 122 11.70 -2.60 0.21
CA ILE A 122 11.78 -1.35 -0.54
C ILE A 122 12.08 -1.66 -2.01
N VAL A 123 11.27 -1.10 -2.90
CA VAL A 123 11.44 -1.15 -4.35
C VAL A 123 11.50 0.26 -4.91
N PHE A 124 12.35 0.48 -5.92
CA PHE A 124 12.52 1.81 -6.50
C PHE A 124 12.95 1.76 -7.97
N SER A 125 12.75 2.86 -8.65
CA SER A 125 13.33 3.14 -9.97
C SER A 125 13.95 4.54 -9.96
N LYS A 126 15.26 4.63 -10.20
CA LYS A 126 15.96 5.91 -10.37
C LYS A 126 15.47 6.64 -11.61
N GLU A 127 15.17 5.90 -12.68
CA GLU A 127 14.66 6.44 -13.94
C GLU A 127 13.34 7.17 -13.74
N LEU A 128 12.42 6.59 -12.96
CA LEU A 128 11.14 7.20 -12.65
C LEU A 128 11.22 8.20 -11.47
N GLY A 129 12.30 8.16 -10.67
CA GLY A 129 12.38 8.90 -9.42
C GLY A 129 11.35 8.46 -8.39
N ILE A 130 10.93 7.19 -8.42
CA ILE A 130 9.84 6.67 -7.57
C ILE A 130 10.33 5.50 -6.73
N ALA A 131 9.88 5.47 -5.47
CA ALA A 131 10.14 4.39 -4.54
C ALA A 131 8.89 4.02 -3.74
N GLY A 132 8.88 2.80 -3.18
CA GLY A 132 7.82 2.35 -2.30
C GLY A 132 8.24 1.14 -1.47
N THR A 133 7.42 0.80 -0.48
CA THR A 133 7.65 -0.34 0.40
C THR A 133 6.51 -1.34 0.23
N ILE A 134 6.86 -2.59 -0.03
CA ILE A 134 5.93 -3.72 -0.12
C ILE A 134 5.82 -4.36 1.25
N ASP A 135 4.61 -4.41 1.81
CA ASP A 135 4.38 -4.96 3.16
C ASP A 135 4.84 -6.42 3.26
N VAL A 136 4.44 -7.26 2.30
CA VAL A 136 4.88 -8.66 2.20
C VAL A 136 5.12 -9.05 0.75
N LEU A 137 6.29 -9.61 0.50
CA LEU A 137 6.66 -10.24 -0.75
C LEU A 137 6.91 -11.73 -0.49
N VAL A 138 6.18 -12.61 -1.15
CA VAL A 138 6.31 -14.06 -1.03
C VAL A 138 6.95 -14.60 -2.30
N TYR A 139 8.11 -15.21 -2.18
CA TYR A 139 8.73 -15.95 -3.28
C TYR A 139 8.33 -17.42 -3.20
N ASN A 140 7.81 -17.97 -4.29
CA ASN A 140 7.54 -19.40 -4.44
C ASN A 140 8.59 -20.03 -5.36
N SER A 141 9.46 -20.88 -4.80
CA SER A 141 10.58 -21.47 -5.53
C SER A 141 10.16 -22.55 -6.54
N GLU A 142 8.98 -23.14 -6.40
CA GLU A 142 8.44 -24.13 -7.35
C GLU A 142 7.94 -23.44 -8.63
N GLN A 143 7.33 -22.26 -8.47
CA GLN A 143 6.80 -21.48 -9.58
C GLN A 143 7.83 -20.50 -10.15
N ASP A 144 8.89 -20.22 -9.42
CA ASP A 144 9.87 -19.15 -9.65
C ASP A 144 9.21 -17.77 -9.80
N MET A 145 8.21 -17.50 -8.95
CA MET A 145 7.39 -16.29 -8.99
C MET A 145 7.30 -15.62 -7.64
N TYR A 146 7.08 -14.30 -7.68
CA TYR A 146 6.80 -13.47 -6.52
C TYR A 146 5.30 -13.16 -6.41
N HIS A 147 4.79 -13.08 -5.17
CA HIS A 147 3.42 -12.70 -4.87
C HIS A 147 3.42 -11.54 -3.89
N LEU A 148 2.69 -10.47 -4.22
CA LEU A 148 2.59 -9.28 -3.38
C LEU A 148 1.37 -9.39 -2.47
N VAL A 149 1.56 -9.04 -1.20
CA VAL A 149 0.48 -8.90 -0.23
C VAL A 149 0.62 -7.56 0.48
N ASP A 150 -0.47 -6.82 0.57
CA ASP A 150 -0.54 -5.51 1.19
C ASP A 150 -1.61 -5.54 2.28
N TRP A 151 -1.21 -5.24 3.53
CA TRP A 151 -2.09 -5.23 4.68
C TRP A 151 -2.92 -3.96 4.74
N LYS A 152 -4.21 -4.10 4.90
CA LYS A 152 -5.11 -2.96 5.11
C LYS A 152 -5.92 -3.15 6.38
N THR A 153 -5.97 -2.09 7.21
CA THR A 153 -6.64 -2.09 8.54
C THR A 153 -7.77 -1.08 8.63
N ASN A 154 -8.10 -0.43 7.54
CA ASN A 154 -9.20 0.53 7.47
C ASN A 154 -10.57 -0.15 7.67
N LYS A 155 -11.58 0.62 8.07
CA LYS A 155 -12.90 0.06 8.44
C LYS A 155 -13.56 -0.74 7.32
N ARG A 156 -13.34 -0.35 6.06
CA ARG A 156 -13.88 -1.02 4.88
C ARG A 156 -13.05 -0.71 3.66
N ILE A 157 -13.11 -1.60 2.69
CA ILE A 157 -12.59 -1.40 1.35
C ILE A 157 -13.77 -1.20 0.41
N ASP A 158 -13.90 0.03 -0.10
CA ASP A 158 -14.98 0.42 -1.02
C ASP A 158 -14.49 0.28 -2.45
N LYS A 159 -15.24 -0.48 -3.28
CA LYS A 159 -14.93 -0.68 -4.72
C LYS A 159 -15.53 0.41 -5.61
N ASN A 160 -16.46 1.17 -5.10
CA ASN A 160 -17.11 2.27 -5.81
C ASN A 160 -16.84 3.58 -5.06
N SER A 161 -16.74 4.66 -5.80
CA SER A 161 -16.51 5.97 -5.23
C SER A 161 -17.77 6.57 -4.60
N PHE A 162 -17.55 7.40 -3.59
CA PHE A 162 -18.63 8.19 -3.04
C PHE A 162 -19.09 9.29 -4.03
N ARG A 163 -20.39 9.29 -4.40
CA ARG A 163 -20.98 10.24 -5.35
C ARG A 163 -20.36 10.19 -6.76
N ASN A 164 -19.97 9.00 -7.21
CA ASN A 164 -19.38 8.78 -8.54
C ASN A 164 -18.16 9.67 -8.84
N LYS A 165 -17.37 10.01 -7.80
CA LYS A 165 -16.10 10.71 -7.99
C LYS A 165 -15.16 9.86 -8.82
N LYS A 166 -14.44 10.50 -9.73
CA LYS A 166 -13.47 9.87 -10.62
C LYS A 166 -12.10 10.50 -10.43
N GLY A 167 -11.10 9.89 -11.03
CA GLY A 167 -9.81 10.53 -11.22
C GLY A 167 -9.94 11.87 -11.96
N ILE A 168 -9.00 12.77 -11.71
CA ILE A 168 -9.06 14.17 -12.19
C ILE A 168 -8.25 14.41 -13.48
N MET A 169 -7.43 13.46 -13.89
CA MET A 169 -6.65 13.53 -15.14
C MET A 169 -7.25 12.62 -16.22
N GLU A 170 -6.97 12.91 -17.48
CA GLU A 170 -7.46 12.11 -18.62
C GLU A 170 -7.13 10.62 -18.47
N SER A 171 -5.91 10.31 -18.01
CA SER A 171 -5.43 8.94 -17.77
C SER A 171 -6.13 8.21 -16.61
N SER A 172 -6.86 8.92 -15.74
CA SER A 172 -7.52 8.35 -14.55
C SER A 172 -9.02 8.60 -14.48
N LYS A 173 -9.60 9.43 -15.35
CA LYS A 173 -11.02 9.84 -15.28
C LYS A 173 -12.03 8.68 -15.39
N HIS A 174 -11.63 7.53 -15.87
CA HIS A 174 -12.46 6.33 -15.92
C HIS A 174 -12.46 5.55 -14.60
N LEU A 175 -11.46 5.78 -13.74
CA LEU A 175 -11.31 5.10 -12.45
C LEU A 175 -12.16 5.77 -11.37
N ASP A 176 -12.84 4.97 -10.57
CA ASP A 176 -13.50 5.45 -9.35
C ASP A 176 -12.47 5.93 -8.33
N ASP A 177 -12.70 7.13 -7.76
CA ASP A 177 -11.94 7.66 -6.63
C ASP A 177 -12.35 6.94 -5.34
N CYS A 178 -11.83 5.72 -5.16
CA CYS A 178 -12.10 4.87 -4.01
C CYS A 178 -10.82 4.17 -3.53
N ASN A 179 -10.83 3.76 -2.26
CA ASN A 179 -9.63 3.17 -1.67
C ASN A 179 -9.21 1.84 -2.34
N PHE A 180 -10.16 1.06 -2.85
CA PHE A 180 -9.83 -0.16 -3.60
C PHE A 180 -8.98 0.14 -4.83
N ASN A 181 -9.35 1.17 -5.63
CA ASN A 181 -8.58 1.54 -6.82
C ASN A 181 -7.21 2.13 -6.45
N HIS A 182 -7.13 2.96 -5.39
CA HIS A 182 -5.84 3.50 -4.93
C HIS A 182 -4.89 2.36 -4.51
N TYR A 183 -5.36 1.38 -3.74
CA TYR A 183 -4.56 0.22 -3.32
C TYR A 183 -4.21 -0.70 -4.50
N SER A 184 -5.13 -0.87 -5.45
CA SER A 184 -4.88 -1.64 -6.66
C SER A 184 -3.78 -1.04 -7.52
N LEU A 185 -3.80 0.29 -7.70
CA LEU A 185 -2.74 1.01 -8.40
C LEU A 185 -1.41 0.96 -7.65
N GLN A 186 -1.43 1.01 -6.31
CA GLN A 186 -0.23 0.86 -5.48
C GLN A 186 0.45 -0.49 -5.72
N LEU A 187 -0.30 -1.59 -5.65
CA LEU A 187 0.22 -2.93 -5.93
C LEU A 187 0.65 -3.09 -7.38
N THR A 188 -0.12 -2.52 -8.32
CA THR A 188 0.25 -2.48 -9.74
C THR A 188 1.60 -1.79 -9.96
N PHE A 189 1.83 -0.67 -9.26
CA PHE A 189 3.10 0.05 -9.38
C PHE A 189 4.27 -0.76 -8.82
N TYR A 190 4.09 -1.40 -7.66
CA TYR A 190 5.12 -2.28 -7.10
C TYR A 190 5.44 -3.43 -8.04
N ARG A 191 4.42 -4.08 -8.60
CA ARG A 191 4.60 -5.13 -9.61
C ARG A 191 5.37 -4.62 -10.83
N TYR A 192 4.98 -3.46 -11.36
CA TYR A 192 5.66 -2.85 -12.50
C TYR A 192 7.15 -2.60 -12.23
N ILE A 193 7.48 -2.08 -11.03
CA ILE A 193 8.88 -1.87 -10.63
C ILE A 193 9.61 -3.21 -10.56
N LEU A 194 9.05 -4.23 -9.92
CA LEU A 194 9.66 -5.56 -9.80
C LEU A 194 9.92 -6.20 -11.16
N GLU A 195 8.94 -6.17 -12.06
CA GLU A 195 9.06 -6.77 -13.39
C GLU A 195 10.01 -5.97 -14.30
N ARG A 196 9.86 -4.65 -14.34
CA ARG A 196 10.59 -3.80 -15.30
C ARG A 196 12.02 -3.52 -14.89
N TYR A 197 12.29 -3.28 -13.61
CA TYR A 197 13.58 -2.79 -13.12
C TYR A 197 14.37 -3.83 -12.34
N TYR A 198 13.74 -4.86 -11.80
CA TYR A 198 14.42 -5.95 -11.11
C TYR A 198 14.38 -7.27 -11.90
N GLY A 199 13.65 -7.34 -13.02
CA GLY A 199 13.56 -8.54 -13.86
C GLY A 199 12.91 -9.73 -13.15
N LEU A 200 12.02 -9.48 -12.19
CA LEU A 200 11.35 -10.51 -11.40
C LEU A 200 9.96 -10.80 -11.97
N GLU A 201 9.55 -12.06 -11.91
CA GLU A 201 8.22 -12.47 -12.36
C GLU A 201 7.22 -12.43 -11.20
N VAL A 202 6.07 -11.75 -11.40
CA VAL A 202 5.05 -11.58 -10.38
C VAL A 202 3.78 -12.32 -10.75
N GLY A 203 3.41 -13.33 -9.93
CA GLY A 203 2.25 -14.18 -10.16
C GLY A 203 0.92 -13.58 -9.68
N SER A 204 0.92 -12.90 -8.53
CA SER A 204 -0.31 -12.30 -7.99
C SER A 204 -0.08 -11.07 -7.13
N GLN A 205 -1.16 -10.28 -7.00
CA GLN A 205 -1.27 -9.09 -6.14
C GLN A 205 -2.50 -9.24 -5.25
N THR A 206 -2.34 -9.05 -3.97
CA THR A 206 -3.39 -9.32 -2.98
C THR A 206 -3.50 -8.19 -1.97
N LEU A 207 -4.71 -7.64 -1.81
CA LEU A 207 -5.05 -6.82 -0.65
C LEU A 207 -5.57 -7.73 0.45
N PHE A 208 -4.95 -7.69 1.60
CA PHE A 208 -5.37 -8.45 2.77
C PHE A 208 -5.99 -7.49 3.80
N HIS A 209 -7.30 -7.45 3.84
CA HIS A 209 -8.06 -6.55 4.69
C HIS A 209 -8.30 -7.18 6.07
N LEU A 210 -7.54 -6.73 7.04
CA LEU A 210 -7.62 -7.15 8.44
C LEU A 210 -8.71 -6.37 9.19
N LYS A 211 -9.61 -7.09 9.84
CA LYS A 211 -10.68 -6.59 10.70
C LYS A 211 -10.47 -7.10 12.13
N ASP A 212 -11.22 -6.58 13.10
CA ASP A 212 -11.03 -6.95 14.52
C ASP A 212 -11.13 -8.47 14.77
N ASN A 213 -12.04 -9.18 14.09
CA ASN A 213 -12.29 -10.60 14.32
C ASN A 213 -12.29 -11.46 13.04
N SER A 214 -11.92 -10.89 11.90
CA SER A 214 -11.92 -11.58 10.61
C SER A 214 -10.98 -10.90 9.63
N TYR A 215 -10.83 -11.47 8.45
CA TYR A 215 -10.17 -10.82 7.33
C TYR A 215 -10.90 -11.08 6.03
N GLU A 216 -10.64 -10.24 5.04
CA GLU A 216 -11.07 -10.42 3.66
C GLU A 216 -9.86 -10.36 2.74
N ILE A 217 -9.87 -11.18 1.69
CA ILE A 217 -8.80 -11.22 0.69
C ILE A 217 -9.37 -10.76 -0.65
N PHE A 218 -8.71 -9.77 -1.25
CA PHE A 218 -9.03 -9.29 -2.58
C PHE A 218 -7.85 -9.56 -3.51
N ASN A 219 -8.06 -10.43 -4.51
CA ASN A 219 -7.13 -10.54 -5.62
C ASN A 219 -7.27 -9.30 -6.49
N VAL A 220 -6.16 -8.65 -6.73
CA VAL A 220 -6.10 -7.39 -7.48
C VAL A 220 -5.60 -7.66 -8.88
N GLU A 221 -6.33 -7.15 -9.86
CA GLU A 221 -5.93 -7.19 -11.26
C GLU A 221 -4.72 -6.28 -11.52
N TYR A 222 -3.81 -6.71 -12.39
CA TYR A 222 -2.68 -5.91 -12.83
C TYR A 222 -3.12 -4.83 -13.83
N LYS A 223 -3.22 -3.60 -13.36
CA LYS A 223 -3.66 -2.43 -14.12
C LYS A 223 -2.49 -1.75 -14.84
N SER A 224 -1.74 -2.53 -15.62
CA SER A 224 -0.52 -2.04 -16.29
C SER A 224 -0.79 -0.95 -17.31
N GLU A 225 -1.88 -1.05 -18.05
CA GLU A 225 -2.24 -0.04 -19.07
C GLU A 225 -2.58 1.30 -18.42
N GLU A 226 -3.35 1.29 -17.33
CA GLU A 226 -3.68 2.49 -16.56
C GLU A 226 -2.42 3.12 -16.00
N LEU A 227 -1.53 2.31 -15.40
CA LEU A 227 -0.27 2.82 -14.84
C LEU A 227 0.62 3.44 -15.91
N ILE A 228 0.79 2.78 -17.06
CA ILE A 228 1.59 3.31 -18.16
C ILE A 228 0.98 4.63 -18.68
N SER A 229 -0.34 4.69 -18.85
CA SER A 229 -1.03 5.93 -19.22
C SER A 229 -0.81 7.06 -18.22
N MET A 230 -0.84 6.74 -16.90
CA MET A 230 -0.54 7.70 -15.84
C MET A 230 0.92 8.19 -15.89
N LEU A 231 1.89 7.30 -16.07
CA LEU A 231 3.31 7.64 -16.20
C LEU A 231 3.55 8.56 -17.40
N LEU A 232 3.01 8.20 -18.57
CA LEU A 232 3.16 8.98 -19.81
C LEU A 232 2.52 10.37 -19.69
N SER A 233 1.42 10.52 -18.97
CA SER A 233 0.74 11.80 -18.80
C SER A 233 1.56 12.85 -18.03
N LEU A 234 2.57 12.44 -17.25
CA LEU A 234 3.45 13.35 -16.50
C LEU A 234 4.74 13.69 -17.25
N ILE A 235 5.10 12.95 -18.31
CA ILE A 235 6.28 13.25 -19.15
C ILE A 235 6.01 14.44 -20.06
N HIS A 236 4.75 14.79 -20.31
CA HIS A 236 4.32 15.84 -21.22
C HIS A 236 3.92 17.15 -20.52
N ILE A 237 4.23 17.30 -19.22
CA ILE A 237 4.07 18.52 -18.45
C ILE A 237 5.46 19.11 -18.15
#